data_fdfd2d0448c6b868d04b39473ed237af
#
_entry.id   fdfd2d0448c6b868d04b39473ed237af
#
_cell.length_a   1.000
_cell.length_b   1.000
_cell.length_c   1.000
_cell.angle_alpha   90.00
_cell.angle_beta   90.00
_cell.angle_gamma   90.00
#
_symmetry.space_group_name_H-M   'P 1'
#
loop_
_entity.id
_entity.type
_entity.pdbx_description
1 polymer ?
#
loop_
_entity_poly.entity_id
_entity_poly.type
_entity_poly.pdbx_seq_one_letter_code
_entity_poly.pdbx_strand_id
1 'polypeptide(L)'
;MTDVFSAINGRTSANNFDPTHVMTQAEITELAQLANQTPTSFNQQNWRLVAVNTPAAKARLKAAAYNQPKVGDAAVTFVVVGKVGGHKDLPVLIKPMLDGGYIDQAAFDGWIGMANGMYDGKDQFQRDEAIRS
;
A
#
# COMPACT_ATOMS: atom_id res chain seq x y z
N MET A 1 -21.51 0.64 15.80
CA MET A 1 -20.15 0.21 15.41
C MET A 1 -20.30 -1.17 14.76
N THR A 2 -19.91 -1.33 13.52
CA THR A 2 -19.97 -2.63 12.82
C THR A 2 -18.89 -3.53 13.42
N ASP A 3 -19.24 -4.72 13.89
CA ASP A 3 -18.24 -5.67 14.37
C ASP A 3 -17.44 -6.29 13.21
N VAL A 4 -16.28 -6.86 13.51
CA VAL A 4 -15.35 -7.42 12.49
C VAL A 4 -16.01 -8.52 11.66
N PHE A 5 -16.79 -9.40 12.28
CA PHE A 5 -17.45 -10.51 11.57
C PHE A 5 -18.50 -9.98 10.59
N SER A 6 -19.28 -8.99 11.00
CA SER A 6 -20.26 -8.33 10.12
C SER A 6 -19.57 -7.63 8.95
N ALA A 7 -18.41 -6.97 9.17
CA ALA A 7 -17.65 -6.35 8.11
C ALA A 7 -17.09 -7.36 7.11
N ILE A 8 -16.54 -8.48 7.58
CA ILE A 8 -16.01 -9.56 6.73
C ILE A 8 -17.14 -10.21 5.92
N ASN A 9 -18.24 -10.58 6.59
CA ASN A 9 -19.34 -11.31 5.94
C ASN A 9 -20.16 -10.42 5.00
N GLY A 10 -20.26 -9.12 5.30
CA GLY A 10 -21.01 -8.16 4.48
C GLY A 10 -20.22 -7.57 3.31
N ARG A 11 -18.88 -7.78 3.26
CA ARG A 11 -18.05 -7.25 2.18
C ARG A 11 -18.36 -7.94 0.84
N THR A 12 -18.64 -7.16 -0.17
CA THR A 12 -18.76 -7.60 -1.56
C THR A 12 -17.81 -6.80 -2.45
N SER A 13 -17.48 -7.35 -3.62
CA SER A 13 -16.75 -6.60 -4.64
C SER A 13 -17.74 -5.75 -5.42
N ALA A 14 -17.77 -4.45 -5.14
CA ALA A 14 -18.66 -3.53 -5.83
C ALA A 14 -18.28 -3.42 -7.33
N ASN A 15 -19.29 -3.48 -8.19
CA ASN A 15 -19.12 -3.28 -9.63
C ASN A 15 -19.62 -1.90 -10.09
N ASN A 16 -20.53 -1.29 -9.32
CA ASN A 16 -21.09 0.01 -9.62
C ASN A 16 -20.76 0.98 -8.48
N PHE A 17 -20.38 2.19 -8.85
CA PHE A 17 -20.09 3.30 -7.94
C PHE A 17 -21.02 4.45 -8.26
N ASP A 18 -21.33 5.29 -7.28
CA ASP A 18 -22.07 6.53 -7.48
C ASP A 18 -21.14 7.56 -8.13
N PRO A 19 -21.36 7.95 -9.40
CA PRO A 19 -20.48 8.89 -10.10
C PRO A 19 -20.62 10.34 -9.55
N THR A 20 -21.65 10.61 -8.75
CA THR A 20 -21.89 11.92 -8.13
C THR A 20 -21.19 12.08 -6.79
N HIS A 21 -20.75 10.97 -6.19
CA HIS A 21 -20.03 11.00 -4.91
C HIS A 21 -18.61 11.55 -5.09
N VAL A 22 -18.29 12.56 -4.29
CA VAL A 22 -16.97 13.20 -4.29
C VAL A 22 -16.35 13.02 -2.91
N MET A 23 -15.12 12.54 -2.89
CA MET A 23 -14.32 12.45 -1.66
C MET A 23 -13.41 13.65 -1.52
N THR A 24 -13.34 14.18 -0.31
CA THR A 24 -12.37 15.22 0.06
C THR A 24 -10.94 14.65 0.10
N GLN A 25 -9.94 15.53 0.04
CA GLN A 25 -8.55 15.12 0.20
C GLN A 25 -8.29 14.48 1.59
N ALA A 26 -8.99 14.92 2.62
CA ALA A 26 -8.90 14.35 3.97
C ALA A 26 -9.37 12.88 3.99
N GLU A 27 -10.54 12.58 3.41
CA GLU A 27 -11.08 11.22 3.33
C GLU A 27 -10.18 10.30 2.49
N ILE A 28 -9.64 10.79 1.37
CA ILE A 28 -8.68 10.03 0.56
C ILE A 28 -7.41 9.72 1.35
N THR A 29 -6.92 10.68 2.12
CA THR A 29 -5.75 10.51 2.98
C THR A 29 -6.01 9.51 4.10
N GLU A 30 -7.18 9.58 4.74
CA GLU A 30 -7.59 8.62 5.77
C GLU A 30 -7.64 7.19 5.24
N LEU A 31 -8.24 6.97 4.06
CA LEU A 31 -8.23 5.65 3.41
C LEU A 31 -6.81 5.14 3.14
N ALA A 32 -5.92 6.00 2.65
CA ALA A 32 -4.53 5.64 2.43
C ALA A 32 -3.82 5.29 3.74
N GLN A 33 -4.08 6.03 4.83
CA GLN A 33 -3.52 5.75 6.15
C GLN A 33 -4.04 4.42 6.72
N LEU A 34 -5.31 4.08 6.52
CA LEU A 34 -5.86 2.79 6.90
C LEU A 34 -5.21 1.64 6.12
N ALA A 35 -4.99 1.82 4.82
CA ALA A 35 -4.26 0.84 4.00
C ALA A 35 -2.82 0.65 4.48
N ASN A 36 -2.16 1.70 4.99
CA ASN A 36 -0.81 1.64 5.54
C ASN A 36 -0.69 0.81 6.82
N GLN A 37 -1.81 0.44 7.46
CA GLN A 37 -1.79 -0.48 8.62
C GLN A 37 -1.56 -1.94 8.22
N THR A 38 -1.57 -2.24 6.92
CA THR A 38 -1.31 -3.60 6.42
C THR A 38 0.14 -4.00 6.71
N PRO A 39 0.38 -5.17 7.36
CA PRO A 39 1.73 -5.62 7.62
C PRO A 39 2.46 -5.98 6.31
N THR A 40 3.75 -5.68 6.26
CA THR A 40 4.63 -6.04 5.15
C THR A 40 5.84 -6.83 5.65
N SER A 41 6.49 -7.61 4.78
CA SER A 41 7.69 -8.35 5.13
C SER A 41 8.77 -7.42 5.69
N PHE A 42 9.32 -7.71 6.86
CA PHE A 42 10.26 -6.87 7.60
C PHE A 42 9.78 -5.42 7.85
N ASN A 43 8.48 -5.17 7.77
CA ASN A 43 7.93 -3.80 7.81
C ASN A 43 8.56 -2.85 6.76
N GLN A 44 8.88 -3.38 5.58
CA GLN A 44 9.55 -2.60 4.52
C GLN A 44 8.67 -1.53 3.91
N GLN A 45 7.34 -1.67 4.03
CA GLN A 45 6.36 -0.75 3.42
C GLN A 45 6.72 -0.44 1.95
N ASN A 46 7.06 -1.50 1.21
CA ASN A 46 7.66 -1.46 -0.13
C ASN A 46 6.63 -1.19 -1.24
N TRP A 47 5.71 -0.27 -1.01
CA TRP A 47 4.67 0.12 -1.96
C TRP A 47 4.40 1.62 -1.93
N ARG A 48 3.73 2.09 -2.96
CA ARG A 48 3.25 3.45 -3.10
C ARG A 48 1.80 3.41 -3.55
N LEU A 49 0.98 4.26 -2.95
CA LEU A 49 -0.39 4.51 -3.38
C LEU A 49 -0.44 5.79 -4.21
N VAL A 50 -0.97 5.68 -5.43
CA VAL A 50 -1.27 6.83 -6.27
C VAL A 50 -2.78 7.00 -6.31
N ALA A 51 -3.29 8.04 -5.67
CA ALA A 51 -4.71 8.36 -5.67
C ALA A 51 -5.08 9.10 -6.96
N VAL A 52 -5.95 8.51 -7.76
CA VAL A 52 -6.46 9.06 -9.02
C VAL A 52 -7.89 9.53 -8.80
N ASN A 53 -8.09 10.85 -8.62
CA ASN A 53 -9.38 11.45 -8.28
C ASN A 53 -9.79 12.61 -9.21
N THR A 54 -8.88 13.15 -10.05
CA THR A 54 -9.25 14.20 -10.99
C THR A 54 -9.91 13.62 -12.25
N PRO A 55 -10.89 14.31 -12.87
CA PRO A 55 -11.57 13.82 -14.09
C PRO A 55 -10.61 13.43 -15.21
N ALA A 56 -9.59 14.25 -15.48
CA ALA A 56 -8.61 14.00 -16.52
C ALA A 56 -7.76 12.76 -16.24
N ALA A 57 -7.31 12.57 -14.99
CA ALA A 57 -6.53 11.40 -14.59
C ALA A 57 -7.38 10.12 -14.61
N LYS A 58 -8.64 10.19 -14.13
CA LYS A 58 -9.60 9.07 -14.19
C LYS A 58 -9.89 8.64 -15.63
N ALA A 59 -10.04 9.58 -16.55
CA ALA A 59 -10.25 9.27 -17.99
C ALA A 59 -9.03 8.54 -18.58
N ARG A 60 -7.83 8.99 -18.29
CA ARG A 60 -6.58 8.31 -18.71
C ARG A 60 -6.45 6.91 -18.13
N LEU A 61 -6.71 6.76 -16.83
CA LEU A 61 -6.65 5.46 -16.16
C LEU A 61 -7.72 4.51 -16.72
N LYS A 62 -8.96 5.00 -16.92
CA LYS A 62 -10.04 4.21 -17.54
C LYS A 62 -9.64 3.68 -18.92
N ALA A 63 -9.05 4.52 -19.77
CA ALA A 63 -8.56 4.10 -21.09
C ALA A 63 -7.50 2.99 -20.99
N ALA A 64 -6.58 3.09 -20.04
CA ALA A 64 -5.56 2.06 -19.77
C ALA A 64 -6.13 0.78 -19.14
N ALA A 65 -7.28 0.87 -18.46
CA ALA A 65 -7.94 -0.22 -17.75
C ALA A 65 -9.12 -0.82 -18.56
N TYR A 66 -8.92 -1.07 -19.82
CA TYR A 66 -9.94 -1.67 -20.72
C TYR A 66 -11.30 -0.94 -20.74
N ASN A 67 -11.29 0.37 -20.56
CA ASN A 67 -12.47 1.23 -20.48
C ASN A 67 -13.51 0.82 -19.42
N GLN A 68 -13.08 0.19 -18.33
CA GLN A 68 -13.98 -0.22 -17.24
C GLN A 68 -14.71 1.01 -16.65
N PRO A 69 -16.06 1.04 -16.67
CA PRO A 69 -16.83 2.18 -16.16
C PRO A 69 -16.48 2.53 -14.71
N LYS A 70 -16.37 1.55 -13.84
CA LYS A 70 -16.07 1.71 -12.42
C LYS A 70 -14.81 2.53 -12.10
N VAL A 71 -13.82 2.54 -13.01
CA VAL A 71 -12.61 3.37 -12.87
C VAL A 71 -12.93 4.86 -13.03
N GLY A 72 -13.87 5.19 -13.90
CA GLY A 72 -14.34 6.55 -14.08
C GLY A 72 -15.36 7.01 -13.04
N ASP A 73 -16.20 6.09 -12.56
CA ASP A 73 -17.34 6.39 -11.69
C ASP A 73 -16.93 6.45 -10.20
N ALA A 74 -15.92 5.69 -9.78
CA ALA A 74 -15.42 5.75 -8.41
C ALA A 74 -14.91 7.15 -8.04
N ALA A 75 -15.18 7.62 -6.82
CA ALA A 75 -14.69 8.90 -6.31
C ALA A 75 -13.16 9.00 -6.35
N VAL A 76 -12.47 7.92 -6.02
CA VAL A 76 -11.02 7.76 -6.13
C VAL A 76 -10.68 6.33 -6.59
N THR A 77 -9.64 6.19 -7.38
CA THR A 77 -9.03 4.88 -7.70
C THR A 77 -7.58 4.91 -7.24
N PHE A 78 -7.21 3.96 -6.38
CA PHE A 78 -5.82 3.81 -5.98
C PHE A 78 -5.09 2.87 -6.94
N VAL A 79 -3.94 3.32 -7.44
CA VAL A 79 -2.97 2.47 -8.12
C VAL A 79 -1.90 2.10 -7.10
N VAL A 80 -1.80 0.80 -6.81
CA VAL A 80 -0.77 0.28 -5.90
C VAL A 80 0.47 -0.07 -6.72
N VAL A 81 1.60 0.54 -6.38
CA VAL A 81 2.87 0.34 -7.07
C VAL A 81 3.87 -0.28 -6.10
N GLY A 82 4.37 -1.47 -6.40
CA GLY A 82 5.42 -2.12 -5.64
C GLY A 82 6.77 -1.41 -5.82
N LYS A 83 7.50 -1.23 -4.72
CA LYS A 83 8.84 -0.64 -4.72
C LYS A 83 9.89 -1.75 -4.64
N VAL A 84 10.67 -1.91 -5.69
CA VAL A 84 11.87 -2.77 -5.69
C VAL A 84 12.94 -2.15 -4.80
N GLY A 85 13.67 -2.96 -4.05
CA GLY A 85 14.73 -2.50 -3.15
C GLY A 85 14.22 -1.86 -1.85
N GLY A 86 12.98 -2.17 -1.43
CA GLY A 86 12.40 -1.66 -0.18
C GLY A 86 13.23 -1.95 1.07
N HIS A 87 13.94 -3.08 1.10
CA HIS A 87 14.84 -3.46 2.19
C HIS A 87 15.96 -2.44 2.46
N LYS A 88 16.35 -1.66 1.46
CA LYS A 88 17.37 -0.58 1.60
C LYS A 88 16.88 0.60 2.43
N ASP A 89 15.57 0.78 2.55
CA ASP A 89 14.99 1.80 3.41
C ASP A 89 14.83 1.32 4.87
N LEU A 90 15.00 0.01 5.12
CA LEU A 90 14.76 -0.58 6.43
C LEU A 90 15.51 0.11 7.57
N PRO A 91 16.80 0.51 7.43
CA PRO A 91 17.50 1.24 8.48
C PRO A 91 16.78 2.52 8.92
N VAL A 92 16.15 3.23 7.99
CA VAL A 92 15.41 4.46 8.28
C VAL A 92 14.04 4.12 8.89
N LEU A 93 13.37 3.10 8.38
CA LEU A 93 12.02 2.72 8.80
C LEU A 93 11.96 2.16 10.22
N ILE A 94 12.98 1.40 10.64
CA ILE A 94 13.00 0.78 11.98
C ILE A 94 13.81 1.61 13.01
N LYS A 95 14.50 2.68 12.57
CA LYS A 95 15.24 3.58 13.47
C LYS A 95 14.40 4.10 14.65
N PRO A 96 13.12 4.51 14.47
CA PRO A 96 12.30 4.93 15.60
C PRO A 96 12.07 3.85 16.65
N MET A 97 12.12 2.56 16.27
CA MET A 97 12.00 1.46 17.23
C MET A 97 13.25 1.33 18.10
N LEU A 98 14.44 1.52 17.51
CA LEU A 98 15.70 1.58 18.23
C LEU A 98 15.74 2.79 19.18
N ASP A 99 15.41 3.96 18.65
CA ASP A 99 15.45 5.22 19.40
C ASP A 99 14.43 5.23 20.56
N GLY A 100 13.29 4.56 20.38
CA GLY A 100 12.26 4.36 21.40
C GLY A 100 12.57 3.24 22.41
N GLY A 101 13.68 2.52 22.24
CA GLY A 101 14.06 1.41 23.12
C GLY A 101 13.19 0.15 22.97
N TYR A 102 12.41 0.04 21.88
CA TYR A 102 11.60 -1.16 21.59
C TYR A 102 12.45 -2.33 21.08
N ILE A 103 13.58 -2.04 20.48
CA ILE A 103 14.60 -3.00 20.04
C ILE A 103 15.98 -2.49 20.46
N ASP A 104 16.93 -3.39 20.67
CA ASP A 104 18.32 -3.06 20.90
C ASP A 104 19.12 -2.97 19.58
N GLN A 105 20.39 -2.56 19.67
CA GLN A 105 21.26 -2.41 18.49
C GLN A 105 21.49 -3.77 17.79
N ALA A 106 21.59 -4.86 18.54
CA ALA A 106 21.81 -6.18 17.96
C ALA A 106 20.62 -6.65 17.13
N ALA A 107 19.40 -6.42 17.61
CA ALA A 107 18.17 -6.71 16.86
C ALA A 107 18.04 -5.81 15.63
N PHE A 108 18.37 -4.51 15.75
CA PHE A 108 18.37 -3.57 14.64
C PHE A 108 19.32 -4.03 13.51
N ASP A 109 20.57 -4.32 13.84
CA ASP A 109 21.58 -4.77 12.87
C ASP A 109 21.21 -6.15 12.28
N GLY A 110 20.69 -7.05 13.12
CA GLY A 110 20.23 -8.37 12.73
C GLY A 110 19.10 -8.33 11.70
N TRP A 111 18.10 -7.47 11.86
CA TRP A 111 17.01 -7.33 10.90
C TRP A 111 17.50 -6.79 9.55
N ILE A 112 18.37 -5.79 9.57
CA ILE A 112 18.97 -5.25 8.35
C ILE A 112 19.80 -6.32 7.64
N GLY A 113 20.63 -7.06 8.38
CA GLY A 113 21.45 -8.15 7.83
C GLY A 113 20.60 -9.25 7.20
N MET A 114 19.52 -9.69 7.88
CA MET A 114 18.60 -10.68 7.32
C MET A 114 17.90 -10.18 6.06
N ALA A 115 17.40 -8.96 6.07
CA ALA A 115 16.72 -8.38 4.91
C ALA A 115 17.69 -8.26 3.71
N ASN A 116 18.90 -7.76 3.92
CA ASN A 116 19.91 -7.70 2.87
C ASN A 116 20.24 -9.09 2.32
N GLY A 117 20.47 -10.09 3.18
CA GLY A 117 20.74 -11.47 2.76
C GLY A 117 19.58 -12.12 1.98
N MET A 118 18.33 -11.71 2.28
CA MET A 118 17.15 -12.22 1.59
C MET A 118 16.94 -11.56 0.22
N TYR A 119 17.21 -10.26 0.09
CA TYR A 119 16.80 -9.47 -1.08
C TYR A 119 17.95 -9.05 -2.00
N ASP A 120 19.18 -8.82 -1.50
CA ASP A 120 20.28 -8.34 -2.33
C ASP A 120 20.64 -9.31 -3.45
N GLY A 121 20.79 -8.77 -4.66
CA GLY A 121 21.12 -9.54 -5.87
C GLY A 121 20.02 -10.47 -6.40
N LYS A 122 18.80 -10.39 -5.85
CA LYS A 122 17.67 -11.27 -6.22
C LYS A 122 16.52 -10.47 -6.84
N ASP A 123 16.76 -9.86 -7.98
CA ASP A 123 15.83 -8.92 -8.63
C ASP A 123 14.42 -9.48 -8.87
N GLN A 124 14.33 -10.74 -9.34
CA GLN A 124 13.02 -11.36 -9.58
C GLN A 124 12.28 -11.57 -8.26
N PHE A 125 12.96 -12.05 -7.23
CA PHE A 125 12.35 -12.24 -5.91
C PHE A 125 11.86 -10.91 -5.32
N GLN A 126 12.64 -9.82 -5.46
CA GLN A 126 12.23 -8.49 -5.02
C GLN A 126 10.95 -8.01 -5.71
N ARG A 127 10.83 -8.26 -7.04
CA ARG A 127 9.62 -7.89 -7.80
C ARG A 127 8.40 -8.69 -7.34
N ASP A 128 8.58 -10.00 -7.16
CA ASP A 128 7.51 -10.89 -6.71
C ASP A 128 7.01 -10.48 -5.32
N GLU A 129 7.92 -10.18 -4.40
CA GLU A 129 7.58 -9.74 -3.05
C GLU A 129 6.93 -8.34 -3.05
N ALA A 130 7.38 -7.43 -3.89
CA ALA A 130 6.77 -6.10 -4.00
C ALA A 130 5.31 -6.14 -4.52
N ILE A 131 4.91 -7.22 -5.18
CA ILE A 131 3.52 -7.45 -5.64
C ILE A 131 2.71 -8.19 -4.58
N ARG A 132 3.34 -9.06 -3.77
CA ARG A 132 2.67 -9.91 -2.77
C ARG A 132 2.52 -9.24 -1.41
N SER A 133 3.35 -8.25 -1.10
CA SER A 133 3.39 -7.57 0.21
C SER A 133 2.20 -6.65 0.45
#